data_549c6153936fe3e8a33062789d7687f3
#
_entry.id   549c6153936fe3e8a33062789d7687f3
#
_cell.length_a   1.000
_cell.length_b   1.000
_cell.length_c   1.000
_cell.angle_alpha   90.00
_cell.angle_beta   90.00
_cell.angle_gamma   90.00
#
_symmetry.space_group_name_H-M   'P 1'
#
loop_
_entity.id
_entity.type
_entity.pdbx_description
1 polymer ?
#
loop_
_entity_poly.entity_id
_entity_poly.type
_entity_poly.pdbx_seq_one_letter_code
_entity_poly.pdbx_strand_id
1 'polypeptide(L)'
;MDLAERHVREVAGSTPEGFVLPYFPQPGIHLFGPVTIHAFGALVALAVIVGWRSAVARCRRKGLDPEVCEDLLAWVILSGFVVAHLYSVIAYFPREVMRDPLLLLRFWENISSFGGFIGGLAGAWLFFRAKSARVAPADRLGYLDVIAYVFPFAWAIGRLACTAAHDHPGTVTTFPLGVSLSTPEAREYIVSFYQGAGRLTELPPPAGLSRMAFHDLGWYEFLYTLLVMVPVFLALDRKPRPPGTFAIVFLLLYVPVRFLLDFLRLSDARVAGLTPGQYAGAAVFLAALVLAVRGGFKQ
;
A
#
# COMPACT_ATOMS: atom_id res chain seq x y z
N MET A 1 30.92 40.31 -3.77
CA MET A 1 30.17 39.04 -3.84
C MET A 1 31.01 38.05 -3.04
N ASP A 2 30.51 37.75 -1.84
CA ASP A 2 31.24 37.04 -0.79
C ASP A 2 31.42 35.57 -1.17
N LEU A 3 32.54 34.95 -0.81
CA LEU A 3 32.81 33.52 -1.00
C LEU A 3 31.73 32.65 -0.35
N ALA A 4 31.09 33.14 0.69
CA ALA A 4 29.93 32.50 1.33
C ALA A 4 28.68 32.46 0.43
N GLU A 5 28.40 33.52 -0.35
CA GLU A 5 27.30 33.56 -1.30
C GLU A 5 27.52 32.65 -2.51
N ARG A 6 28.78 32.47 -2.95
CA ARG A 6 29.11 31.48 -3.99
C ARG A 6 28.91 30.05 -3.49
N HIS A 7 29.32 29.77 -2.27
CA HIS A 7 29.16 28.43 -1.67
C HIS A 7 27.69 28.04 -1.47
N VAL A 8 26.84 29.02 -1.09
CA VAL A 8 25.40 28.84 -0.94
C VAL A 8 24.72 28.62 -2.32
N ARG A 9 25.17 29.29 -3.39
CA ARG A 9 24.65 29.07 -4.75
C ARG A 9 25.12 27.77 -5.40
N GLU A 10 26.36 27.34 -5.16
CA GLU A 10 26.86 26.04 -5.64
C GLU A 10 26.16 24.85 -4.93
N VAL A 11 25.81 25.02 -3.66
CA VAL A 11 25.04 23.99 -2.90
C VAL A 11 23.54 24.00 -3.28
N ALA A 12 23.01 25.10 -3.82
CA ALA A 12 21.60 25.22 -4.21
C ALA A 12 21.27 24.68 -5.61
N GLY A 13 22.26 24.26 -6.41
CA GLY A 13 22.09 23.97 -7.83
C GLY A 13 22.36 22.54 -8.30
N SER A 14 22.88 21.64 -7.47
CA SER A 14 23.10 20.25 -7.86
C SER A 14 22.18 19.33 -7.07
N THR A 15 21.18 18.77 -7.73
CA THR A 15 20.61 17.48 -7.31
C THR A 15 21.79 16.55 -7.05
N PRO A 16 21.86 15.87 -5.89
CA PRO A 16 22.91 14.87 -5.68
C PRO A 16 22.85 13.91 -6.87
N GLU A 17 23.91 13.85 -7.64
CA GLU A 17 24.00 12.92 -8.75
C GLU A 17 23.71 11.52 -8.21
N GLY A 18 22.61 10.91 -8.65
CA GLY A 18 22.30 9.53 -8.35
C GLY A 18 20.95 9.18 -7.78
N PHE A 19 20.11 10.11 -7.35
CA PHE A 19 18.75 9.76 -6.87
C PHE A 19 17.73 9.90 -7.98
N VAL A 20 16.89 8.85 -8.14
CA VAL A 20 15.95 8.75 -9.26
C VAL A 20 14.69 9.58 -9.03
N LEU A 21 14.24 9.73 -7.77
CA LEU A 21 13.00 10.42 -7.46
C LEU A 21 13.27 11.74 -6.71
N PRO A 22 12.95 12.90 -7.32
CA PRO A 22 12.95 14.15 -6.59
C PRO A 22 11.78 14.20 -5.58
N TYR A 23 11.96 14.91 -4.49
CA TYR A 23 10.83 15.24 -3.62
C TYR A 23 9.92 16.26 -4.29
N PHE A 24 8.62 16.06 -4.17
CA PHE A 24 7.59 17.02 -4.57
C PHE A 24 6.47 17.02 -3.50
N PRO A 25 5.89 18.18 -3.19
CA PRO A 25 4.72 18.24 -2.32
C PRO A 25 3.54 17.54 -3.00
N GLN A 26 2.64 16.96 -2.20
CA GLN A 26 1.49 16.23 -2.73
C GLN A 26 0.71 17.07 -3.76
N PRO A 27 0.62 16.63 -5.03
CA PRO A 27 -0.10 17.37 -6.05
C PRO A 27 -1.60 17.42 -5.75
N GLY A 28 -2.21 18.59 -5.95
CA GLY A 28 -3.66 18.80 -5.77
C GLY A 28 -4.20 19.88 -6.68
N ILE A 29 -5.47 19.75 -7.03
CA ILE A 29 -6.21 20.73 -7.82
C ILE A 29 -7.29 21.35 -6.93
N HIS A 30 -7.18 22.65 -6.68
CA HIS A 30 -8.22 23.42 -6.02
C HIS A 30 -9.41 23.59 -6.96
N LEU A 31 -10.60 23.17 -6.54
CA LEU A 31 -11.82 23.31 -7.33
C LEU A 31 -12.58 24.58 -6.95
N PHE A 32 -13.04 24.67 -5.69
CA PHE A 32 -13.73 25.84 -5.16
C PHE A 32 -13.74 25.82 -3.63
N GLY A 33 -13.64 26.97 -2.99
CA GLY A 33 -13.63 27.07 -1.52
C GLY A 33 -12.56 26.18 -0.88
N PRO A 34 -12.89 25.40 0.15
CA PRO A 34 -11.94 24.49 0.80
C PRO A 34 -11.73 23.15 0.07
N VAL A 35 -12.40 22.93 -1.08
CA VAL A 35 -12.39 21.65 -1.77
C VAL A 35 -11.15 21.53 -2.65
N THR A 36 -10.26 20.61 -2.29
CA THR A 36 -9.06 20.23 -3.05
C THR A 36 -9.11 18.75 -3.39
N ILE A 37 -8.96 18.41 -4.66
CA ILE A 37 -8.74 17.02 -5.09
C ILE A 37 -7.24 16.76 -5.09
N HIS A 38 -6.78 15.91 -4.19
CA HIS A 38 -5.40 15.47 -4.14
C HIS A 38 -5.15 14.31 -5.09
N ALA A 39 -3.95 14.26 -5.68
CA ALA A 39 -3.53 13.17 -6.58
C ALA A 39 -3.69 11.80 -5.94
N PHE A 40 -3.45 11.67 -4.63
CA PHE A 40 -3.68 10.44 -3.88
C PHE A 40 -5.11 9.91 -4.05
N GLY A 41 -6.11 10.74 -3.72
CA GLY A 41 -7.52 10.34 -3.80
C GLY A 41 -7.96 10.00 -5.24
N ALA A 42 -7.50 10.78 -6.22
CA ALA A 42 -7.80 10.52 -7.64
C ALA A 42 -7.20 9.18 -8.12
N LEU A 43 -5.95 8.89 -7.75
CA LEU A 43 -5.29 7.62 -8.11
C LEU A 43 -5.90 6.42 -7.36
N VAL A 44 -6.29 6.57 -6.10
CA VAL A 44 -7.00 5.51 -5.37
C VAL A 44 -8.36 5.22 -6.02
N ALA A 45 -9.12 6.25 -6.39
CA ALA A 45 -10.38 6.07 -7.12
C ALA A 45 -10.16 5.36 -8.46
N LEU A 46 -9.12 5.75 -9.21
CA LEU A 46 -8.73 5.10 -10.46
C LEU A 46 -8.37 3.62 -10.22
N ALA A 47 -7.59 3.31 -9.17
CA ALA A 47 -7.24 1.94 -8.79
C ALA A 47 -8.48 1.07 -8.54
N VAL A 48 -9.47 1.60 -7.82
CA VAL A 48 -10.75 0.92 -7.55
C VAL A 48 -11.52 0.69 -8.85
N ILE A 49 -11.65 1.71 -9.71
CA ILE A 49 -12.38 1.61 -10.99
C ILE A 49 -11.72 0.57 -11.92
N VAL A 50 -10.40 0.64 -12.06
CA VAL A 50 -9.63 -0.31 -12.89
C VAL A 50 -9.74 -1.72 -12.34
N GLY A 51 -9.58 -1.88 -11.02
CA GLY A 51 -9.73 -3.17 -10.34
C GLY A 51 -11.12 -3.77 -10.53
N TRP A 52 -12.17 -2.98 -10.28
CA TRP A 52 -13.57 -3.39 -10.44
C TRP A 52 -13.87 -3.86 -11.86
N ARG A 53 -13.60 -3.00 -12.85
CA ARG A 53 -13.87 -3.33 -14.26
C ARG A 53 -13.10 -4.54 -14.76
N SER A 54 -11.84 -4.65 -14.34
CA SER A 54 -10.99 -5.79 -14.71
C SER A 54 -11.48 -7.10 -14.08
N ALA A 55 -11.94 -7.08 -12.83
CA ALA A 55 -12.47 -8.25 -12.15
C ALA A 55 -13.79 -8.72 -12.81
N VAL A 56 -14.72 -7.81 -13.08
CA VAL A 56 -15.98 -8.13 -13.75
C VAL A 56 -15.74 -8.69 -15.16
N ALA A 57 -14.85 -8.06 -15.94
CA ALA A 57 -14.47 -8.56 -17.26
C ALA A 57 -13.81 -9.95 -17.20
N ARG A 58 -13.00 -10.20 -16.15
CA ARG A 58 -12.37 -11.51 -15.94
C ARG A 58 -13.39 -12.56 -15.50
N CYS A 59 -14.36 -12.24 -14.64
CA CYS A 59 -15.45 -13.12 -14.26
C CYS A 59 -16.20 -13.62 -15.51
N ARG A 60 -16.58 -12.71 -16.42
CA ARG A 60 -17.22 -13.06 -17.70
C ARG A 60 -16.36 -14.04 -18.52
N ARG A 61 -15.05 -13.77 -18.63
CA ARG A 61 -14.12 -14.65 -19.38
C ARG A 61 -13.94 -16.03 -18.75
N LYS A 62 -14.12 -16.14 -17.43
CA LYS A 62 -14.01 -17.40 -16.69
C LYS A 62 -15.35 -18.16 -16.58
N GLY A 63 -16.42 -17.64 -17.16
CA GLY A 63 -17.76 -18.24 -17.07
C GLY A 63 -18.41 -18.10 -15.68
N LEU A 64 -17.90 -17.19 -14.85
CA LEU A 64 -18.48 -16.84 -13.57
C LEU A 64 -19.53 -15.73 -13.74
N ASP A 65 -20.54 -15.71 -12.87
CA ASP A 65 -21.58 -14.69 -12.89
C ASP A 65 -21.00 -13.30 -12.54
N PRO A 66 -21.05 -12.32 -13.47
CA PRO A 66 -20.53 -10.98 -13.23
C PRO A 66 -21.28 -10.20 -12.15
N GLU A 67 -22.60 -10.45 -11.95
CA GLU A 67 -23.39 -9.78 -10.91
C GLU A 67 -22.92 -10.22 -9.51
N VAL A 68 -22.64 -11.51 -9.35
CA VAL A 68 -22.06 -12.05 -8.12
C VAL A 68 -20.68 -11.44 -7.86
N CYS A 69 -19.89 -11.24 -8.92
CA CYS A 69 -18.59 -10.59 -8.81
C CYS A 69 -18.72 -9.13 -8.34
N GLU A 70 -19.65 -8.38 -8.91
CA GLU A 70 -19.92 -6.98 -8.53
C GLU A 70 -20.39 -6.88 -7.08
N ASP A 71 -21.32 -7.72 -6.66
CA ASP A 71 -21.80 -7.80 -5.27
C ASP A 71 -20.63 -8.13 -4.32
N LEU A 72 -19.82 -9.13 -4.65
CA LEU A 72 -18.65 -9.51 -3.83
C LEU A 72 -17.64 -8.37 -3.72
N LEU A 73 -17.34 -7.69 -4.83
CA LEU A 73 -16.45 -6.53 -4.82
C LEU A 73 -16.98 -5.40 -3.94
N ALA A 74 -18.28 -5.12 -4.01
CA ALA A 74 -18.90 -4.11 -3.15
C ALA A 74 -18.74 -4.47 -1.66
N TRP A 75 -18.97 -5.73 -1.28
CA TRP A 75 -18.77 -6.18 0.10
C TRP A 75 -17.30 -6.08 0.52
N VAL A 76 -16.37 -6.51 -0.32
CA VAL A 76 -14.92 -6.48 -0.03
C VAL A 76 -14.42 -5.06 0.13
N ILE A 77 -14.80 -4.15 -0.78
CA ILE A 77 -14.34 -2.76 -0.76
C ILE A 77 -14.95 -2.01 0.41
N LEU A 78 -16.26 -2.14 0.62
CA LEU A 78 -16.95 -1.42 1.69
C LEU A 78 -16.47 -1.87 3.08
N SER A 79 -16.41 -3.18 3.32
CA SER A 79 -15.91 -3.73 4.58
C SER A 79 -14.42 -3.43 4.76
N GLY A 80 -13.63 -3.52 3.68
CA GLY A 80 -12.23 -3.14 3.68
C GLY A 80 -12.02 -1.70 4.13
N PHE A 81 -12.79 -0.77 3.56
CA PHE A 81 -12.71 0.65 3.89
C PHE A 81 -13.12 0.94 5.34
N VAL A 82 -14.26 0.38 5.79
CA VAL A 82 -14.74 0.55 7.16
C VAL A 82 -13.75 -0.01 8.18
N VAL A 83 -13.26 -1.23 7.97
CA VAL A 83 -12.32 -1.85 8.91
C VAL A 83 -10.94 -1.18 8.84
N ALA A 84 -10.50 -0.69 7.67
CA ALA A 84 -9.27 0.09 7.53
C ALA A 84 -9.26 1.32 8.42
N HIS A 85 -10.36 2.06 8.44
CA HIS A 85 -10.52 3.22 9.31
C HIS A 85 -10.63 2.83 10.79
N LEU A 86 -11.56 1.94 11.13
CA LEU A 86 -11.77 1.53 12.53
C LEU A 86 -10.51 0.93 13.14
N TYR A 87 -9.81 0.07 12.39
CA TYR A 87 -8.53 -0.50 12.84
C TYR A 87 -7.49 0.60 13.08
N SER A 88 -7.36 1.54 12.15
CA SER A 88 -6.41 2.64 12.28
C SER A 88 -6.70 3.47 13.54
N VAL A 89 -7.93 3.91 13.70
CA VAL A 89 -8.32 4.80 14.79
C VAL A 89 -8.19 4.09 16.15
N ILE A 90 -8.63 2.83 16.25
CA ILE A 90 -8.60 2.09 17.52
C ILE A 90 -7.18 1.65 17.89
N ALA A 91 -6.36 1.20 16.90
CA ALA A 91 -5.05 0.66 17.17
C ALA A 91 -3.96 1.73 17.35
N TYR A 92 -4.06 2.85 16.59
CA TYR A 92 -3.01 3.88 16.61
C TYR A 92 -3.38 5.14 17.38
N PHE A 93 -4.67 5.44 17.53
CA PHE A 93 -5.17 6.67 18.17
C PHE A 93 -6.15 6.40 19.34
N PRO A 94 -5.90 5.42 20.25
CA PRO A 94 -6.88 5.05 21.28
C PRO A 94 -7.14 6.18 22.29
N ARG A 95 -6.17 7.02 22.56
CA ARG A 95 -6.32 8.17 23.50
C ARG A 95 -7.18 9.27 22.89
N GLU A 96 -7.02 9.51 21.58
CA GLU A 96 -7.80 10.48 20.80
C GLU A 96 -9.25 10.03 20.72
N VAL A 97 -9.54 8.74 20.49
CA VAL A 97 -10.88 8.17 20.51
C VAL A 97 -11.55 8.35 21.88
N MET A 98 -10.81 8.15 22.96
CA MET A 98 -11.38 8.37 24.31
C MET A 98 -11.71 9.84 24.59
N ARG A 99 -11.03 10.79 23.93
CA ARG A 99 -11.28 12.23 24.05
C ARG A 99 -12.37 12.71 23.10
N ASP A 100 -12.39 12.18 21.88
CA ASP A 100 -13.34 12.51 20.82
C ASP A 100 -13.83 11.23 20.14
N PRO A 101 -14.91 10.58 20.65
CA PRO A 101 -15.48 9.38 20.02
C PRO A 101 -16.00 9.59 18.60
N LEU A 102 -16.27 10.85 18.18
CA LEU A 102 -16.70 11.15 16.81
C LEU A 102 -15.60 10.87 15.77
N LEU A 103 -14.34 10.71 16.22
CA LEU A 103 -13.25 10.26 15.36
C LEU A 103 -13.56 8.91 14.68
N LEU A 104 -14.33 8.03 15.32
CA LEU A 104 -14.79 6.76 14.74
C LEU A 104 -15.70 6.94 13.51
N LEU A 105 -16.28 8.10 13.32
CA LEU A 105 -17.17 8.41 12.19
C LEU A 105 -16.49 9.23 11.10
N ARG A 106 -15.24 9.66 11.29
CA ARG A 106 -14.47 10.45 10.33
C ARG A 106 -13.73 9.54 9.35
N PHE A 107 -14.47 8.78 8.53
CA PHE A 107 -13.93 7.78 7.58
C PHE A 107 -12.97 8.34 6.53
N TRP A 108 -12.85 9.64 6.38
CA TRP A 108 -11.91 10.29 5.47
C TRP A 108 -10.53 10.52 6.07
N GLU A 109 -10.33 10.21 7.35
CA GLU A 109 -9.07 10.33 8.08
C GLU A 109 -8.55 8.94 8.48
N ASN A 110 -7.23 8.83 8.64
CA ASN A 110 -6.60 7.68 9.31
C ASN A 110 -7.02 6.31 8.74
N ILE A 111 -6.48 5.92 7.61
CA ILE A 111 -6.74 4.63 6.96
C ILE A 111 -5.52 3.71 7.10
N SER A 112 -5.74 2.47 7.54
CA SER A 112 -4.72 1.43 7.64
C SER A 112 -4.87 0.39 6.54
N SER A 113 -3.82 0.18 5.74
CA SER A 113 -3.81 -0.90 4.74
C SER A 113 -4.00 -2.28 5.37
N PHE A 114 -3.45 -2.50 6.57
CA PHE A 114 -3.61 -3.78 7.29
C PHE A 114 -5.08 -4.02 7.68
N GLY A 115 -5.75 -2.99 8.25
CA GLY A 115 -7.19 -3.03 8.50
C GLY A 115 -8.00 -3.28 7.23
N GLY A 116 -7.58 -2.70 6.09
CA GLY A 116 -8.19 -2.93 4.78
C GLY A 116 -8.13 -4.39 4.33
N PHE A 117 -7.02 -5.07 4.49
CA PHE A 117 -6.91 -6.51 4.19
C PHE A 117 -7.80 -7.35 5.09
N ILE A 118 -7.80 -7.10 6.39
CA ILE A 118 -8.68 -7.82 7.35
C ILE A 118 -10.14 -7.60 6.97
N GLY A 119 -10.53 -6.35 6.72
CA GLY A 119 -11.90 -5.98 6.34
C GLY A 119 -12.32 -6.59 5.02
N GLY A 120 -11.45 -6.59 4.02
CA GLY A 120 -11.72 -7.23 2.73
C GLY A 120 -11.95 -8.74 2.83
N LEU A 121 -11.11 -9.44 3.61
CA LEU A 121 -11.29 -10.87 3.88
C LEU A 121 -12.58 -11.15 4.66
N ALA A 122 -12.87 -10.34 5.68
CA ALA A 122 -14.11 -10.44 6.45
C ALA A 122 -15.34 -10.20 5.56
N GLY A 123 -15.28 -9.20 4.68
CA GLY A 123 -16.33 -8.90 3.72
C GLY A 123 -16.60 -10.04 2.74
N ALA A 124 -15.55 -10.64 2.20
CA ALA A 124 -15.69 -11.81 1.34
C ALA A 124 -16.32 -12.99 2.09
N TRP A 125 -15.87 -13.25 3.31
CA TRP A 125 -16.44 -14.31 4.15
C TRP A 125 -17.90 -14.05 4.48
N LEU A 126 -18.26 -12.84 4.89
CA LEU A 126 -19.64 -12.44 5.16
C LEU A 126 -20.53 -12.56 3.92
N PHE A 127 -20.02 -12.12 2.77
CA PHE A 127 -20.73 -12.26 1.49
C PHE A 127 -21.06 -13.72 1.20
N PHE A 128 -20.10 -14.62 1.22
CA PHE A 128 -20.33 -16.03 0.95
C PHE A 128 -21.22 -16.71 1.99
N ARG A 129 -21.25 -16.20 3.23
CA ARG A 129 -22.18 -16.70 4.24
C ARG A 129 -23.60 -16.18 4.00
N ALA A 130 -23.76 -14.89 3.71
CA ALA A 130 -25.07 -14.25 3.50
C ALA A 130 -25.72 -14.66 2.15
N LYS A 131 -24.90 -14.89 1.12
CA LYS A 131 -25.33 -15.22 -0.24
C LYS A 131 -25.03 -16.67 -0.62
N SER A 132 -25.01 -17.57 0.35
CA SER A 132 -24.64 -18.99 0.15
C SER A 132 -25.52 -19.71 -0.87
N ALA A 133 -26.77 -19.32 -1.04
CA ALA A 133 -27.68 -19.88 -2.05
C ALA A 133 -27.37 -19.44 -3.50
N ARG A 134 -26.68 -18.29 -3.68
CA ARG A 134 -26.32 -17.76 -5.02
C ARG A 134 -24.96 -18.26 -5.53
N VAL A 135 -24.10 -18.75 -4.64
CA VAL A 135 -22.72 -19.12 -4.99
C VAL A 135 -22.43 -20.53 -4.50
N ALA A 136 -22.28 -21.44 -5.44
CA ALA A 136 -21.89 -22.80 -5.13
C ALA A 136 -20.52 -22.83 -4.42
N PRO A 137 -20.34 -23.69 -3.40
CA PRO A 137 -19.06 -23.76 -2.68
C PRO A 137 -17.83 -23.96 -3.60
N ALA A 138 -18.00 -24.71 -4.70
CA ALA A 138 -16.95 -24.95 -5.69
C ALA A 138 -16.50 -23.67 -6.41
N ASP A 139 -17.38 -22.70 -6.63
CA ASP A 139 -17.10 -21.48 -7.38
C ASP A 139 -16.46 -20.38 -6.52
N ARG A 140 -16.58 -20.47 -5.19
CA ARG A 140 -16.09 -19.43 -4.26
C ARG A 140 -14.61 -19.11 -4.45
N LEU A 141 -13.78 -20.15 -4.59
CA LEU A 141 -12.35 -19.98 -4.86
C LEU A 141 -12.10 -19.34 -6.23
N GLY A 142 -12.96 -19.61 -7.23
CA GLY A 142 -12.88 -18.97 -8.54
C GLY A 142 -13.05 -17.44 -8.45
N TYR A 143 -14.03 -16.96 -7.69
CA TYR A 143 -14.26 -15.53 -7.47
C TYR A 143 -13.10 -14.88 -6.70
N LEU A 144 -12.60 -15.53 -5.62
CA LEU A 144 -11.45 -15.02 -4.86
C LEU A 144 -10.19 -14.96 -5.73
N ASP A 145 -10.00 -15.94 -6.60
CA ASP A 145 -8.86 -16.02 -7.52
C ASP A 145 -8.94 -14.94 -8.61
N VAL A 146 -10.14 -14.56 -9.06
CA VAL A 146 -10.34 -13.41 -9.94
C VAL A 146 -9.89 -12.13 -9.25
N ILE A 147 -10.32 -11.89 -8.01
CA ILE A 147 -9.90 -10.72 -7.23
C ILE A 147 -8.39 -10.72 -7.05
N ALA A 148 -7.82 -11.84 -6.62
CA ALA A 148 -6.38 -11.97 -6.40
C ALA A 148 -5.56 -11.73 -7.68
N TYR A 149 -6.04 -12.18 -8.84
CA TYR A 149 -5.40 -11.90 -10.13
C TYR A 149 -5.38 -10.41 -10.46
N VAL A 150 -6.49 -9.72 -10.25
CA VAL A 150 -6.64 -8.31 -10.64
C VAL A 150 -5.95 -7.38 -9.64
N PHE A 151 -5.80 -7.84 -8.41
CA PHE A 151 -5.30 -7.02 -7.31
C PHE A 151 -3.92 -6.38 -7.59
N PRO A 152 -2.87 -7.04 -8.11
CA PRO A 152 -1.58 -6.40 -8.38
C PRO A 152 -1.68 -5.22 -9.36
N PHE A 153 -2.56 -5.26 -10.34
CA PHE A 153 -2.75 -4.18 -11.32
C PHE A 153 -3.36 -2.93 -10.66
N ALA A 154 -4.40 -3.12 -9.85
CA ALA A 154 -5.01 -2.04 -9.08
C ALA A 154 -4.07 -1.55 -7.98
N TRP A 155 -3.34 -2.47 -7.33
CA TRP A 155 -2.40 -2.17 -6.26
C TRP A 155 -1.23 -1.30 -6.74
N ALA A 156 -0.69 -1.55 -7.95
CA ALA A 156 0.33 -0.70 -8.54
C ALA A 156 -0.14 0.76 -8.63
N ILE A 157 -1.37 1.00 -9.10
CA ILE A 157 -1.95 2.34 -9.16
C ILE A 157 -2.12 2.94 -7.75
N GLY A 158 -2.57 2.13 -6.79
CA GLY A 158 -2.69 2.54 -5.39
C GLY A 158 -1.33 2.90 -4.77
N ARG A 159 -0.26 2.15 -5.09
CA ARG A 159 1.09 2.46 -4.62
C ARG A 159 1.70 3.69 -5.30
N LEU A 160 1.34 3.95 -6.53
CA LEU A 160 1.66 5.22 -7.18
C LEU A 160 0.98 6.40 -6.46
N ALA A 161 -0.25 6.21 -5.94
CA ALA A 161 -0.91 7.21 -5.10
C ALA A 161 -0.11 7.46 -3.80
N CYS A 162 0.36 6.40 -3.13
CA CYS A 162 1.21 6.51 -1.95
C CYS A 162 2.51 7.26 -2.26
N THR A 163 3.14 6.99 -3.41
CA THR A 163 4.33 7.72 -3.88
C THR A 163 4.03 9.20 -4.11
N ALA A 164 2.88 9.52 -4.72
CA ALA A 164 2.48 10.90 -4.97
C ALA A 164 2.20 11.70 -3.68
N ALA A 165 1.87 11.01 -2.59
CA ALA A 165 1.64 11.61 -1.27
C ALA A 165 2.86 11.51 -0.34
N HIS A 166 3.86 10.69 -0.67
CA HIS A 166 4.97 10.30 0.19
C HIS A 166 4.52 9.81 1.59
N ASP A 167 3.34 9.18 1.69
CA ASP A 167 2.68 8.84 2.95
C ASP A 167 3.33 7.69 3.74
N HIS A 168 4.36 7.07 3.17
CA HIS A 168 5.09 5.95 3.78
C HIS A 168 6.61 6.20 3.80
N PRO A 169 7.10 7.28 4.43
CA PRO A 169 8.52 7.54 4.50
C PRO A 169 9.22 6.52 5.41
N GLY A 170 10.36 6.05 4.95
CA GLY A 170 11.28 5.23 5.72
C GLY A 170 12.49 6.03 6.21
N THR A 171 13.50 5.32 6.69
CA THR A 171 14.74 5.90 7.20
C THR A 171 15.51 6.66 6.12
N VAL A 172 16.33 7.62 6.56
CA VAL A 172 17.26 8.34 5.68
C VAL A 172 18.33 7.39 5.15
N THR A 173 18.72 7.60 3.89
CA THR A 173 19.57 6.66 3.14
C THR A 173 20.43 7.37 2.08
N THR A 174 21.43 6.65 1.59
CA THR A 174 22.18 6.99 0.37
C THR A 174 21.79 6.08 -0.81
N PHE A 175 20.74 5.27 -0.66
CA PHE A 175 20.30 4.35 -1.70
C PHE A 175 19.75 5.11 -2.93
N PRO A 176 20.20 4.79 -4.16
CA PRO A 176 19.87 5.57 -5.36
C PRO A 176 18.38 5.69 -5.67
N LEU A 177 17.55 4.71 -5.30
CA LEU A 177 16.10 4.75 -5.50
C LEU A 177 15.35 5.53 -4.40
N GLY A 178 16.06 6.17 -3.47
CA GLY A 178 15.45 7.03 -2.46
C GLY A 178 14.92 8.34 -3.04
N VAL A 179 14.06 9.01 -2.27
CA VAL A 179 13.57 10.36 -2.57
C VAL A 179 14.58 11.38 -2.04
N SER A 180 15.05 12.25 -2.91
CA SER A 180 16.12 13.22 -2.62
C SER A 180 15.71 14.22 -1.55
N LEU A 181 16.65 14.51 -0.61
CA LEU A 181 16.54 15.55 0.42
C LEU A 181 17.26 16.85 0.01
N SER A 182 17.46 17.07 -1.29
CA SER A 182 18.16 18.27 -1.79
C SER A 182 17.42 19.57 -1.50
N THR A 183 16.08 19.56 -1.47
CA THR A 183 15.27 20.77 -1.22
C THR A 183 15.01 21.01 0.27
N PRO A 184 14.81 22.27 0.71
CA PRO A 184 14.44 22.57 2.09
C PRO A 184 13.15 21.88 2.53
N GLU A 185 12.14 21.86 1.64
CA GLU A 185 10.81 21.25 1.87
C GLU A 185 10.92 19.75 2.13
N ALA A 186 11.78 19.05 1.36
CA ALA A 186 12.03 17.63 1.56
C ALA A 186 12.66 17.34 2.93
N ARG A 187 13.57 18.19 3.37
CA ARG A 187 14.22 18.06 4.67
C ARG A 187 13.25 18.35 5.82
N GLU A 188 12.46 19.41 5.70
CA GLU A 188 11.42 19.72 6.68
C GLU A 188 10.40 18.57 6.80
N TYR A 189 9.97 18.03 5.66
CA TYR A 189 9.08 16.88 5.59
C TYR A 189 9.66 15.68 6.38
N ILE A 190 10.88 15.24 6.08
CA ILE A 190 11.45 14.06 6.75
C ILE A 190 11.74 14.31 8.23
N VAL A 191 12.19 15.51 8.59
CA VAL A 191 12.43 15.89 9.99
C VAL A 191 11.14 15.81 10.80
N SER A 192 10.00 16.25 10.25
CA SER A 192 8.71 16.16 10.93
C SER A 192 8.31 14.70 11.23
N PHE A 193 8.58 13.77 10.33
CA PHE A 193 8.34 12.34 10.56
C PHE A 193 9.24 11.74 11.63
N TYR A 194 10.54 12.09 11.62
CA TYR A 194 11.47 11.67 12.69
C TYR A 194 11.08 12.25 14.05
N GLN A 195 10.61 13.49 14.09
CA GLN A 195 10.09 14.12 15.29
C GLN A 195 8.85 13.41 15.81
N GLY A 196 7.88 13.13 14.95
CA GLY A 196 6.67 12.39 15.30
C GLY A 196 6.95 10.96 15.80
N ALA A 197 7.99 10.33 15.28
CA ALA A 197 8.46 9.00 15.71
C ALA A 197 9.35 9.04 16.98
N GLY A 198 9.72 10.23 17.51
CA GLY A 198 10.63 10.37 18.65
C GLY A 198 12.08 9.95 18.33
N ARG A 199 12.49 9.99 17.05
CA ARG A 199 13.78 9.46 16.56
C ARG A 199 14.69 10.56 15.98
N LEU A 200 14.50 11.82 16.35
CA LEU A 200 15.29 12.95 15.83
C LEU A 200 16.82 12.76 16.00
N THR A 201 17.24 12.10 17.08
CA THR A 201 18.66 11.84 17.36
C THR A 201 19.33 10.88 16.37
N GLU A 202 18.55 10.17 15.57
CA GLU A 202 19.06 9.26 14.53
C GLU A 202 19.34 9.99 13.22
N LEU A 203 18.87 11.23 13.06
CA LEU A 203 19.13 12.00 11.86
C LEU A 203 20.61 12.46 11.83
N PRO A 204 21.25 12.42 10.65
CA PRO A 204 22.55 13.03 10.45
C PRO A 204 22.47 14.55 10.64
N PRO A 205 23.61 15.21 10.88
CA PRO A 205 23.68 16.68 10.98
C PRO A 205 23.08 17.36 9.73
N PRO A 206 22.42 18.52 9.87
CA PRO A 206 21.75 19.22 8.77
C PRO A 206 22.59 19.43 7.51
N ALA A 207 23.88 19.67 7.67
CA ALA A 207 24.83 19.85 6.54
C ALA A 207 25.00 18.59 5.69
N GLY A 208 24.84 17.39 6.27
CA GLY A 208 24.92 16.12 5.55
C GLY A 208 23.59 15.70 4.93
N LEU A 209 22.48 16.14 5.51
CA LEU A 209 21.14 15.70 5.13
C LEU A 209 20.77 16.06 3.67
N SER A 210 21.26 17.23 3.20
CA SER A 210 20.99 17.70 1.82
C SER A 210 21.58 16.80 0.72
N ARG A 211 22.52 15.93 1.05
CA ARG A 211 23.15 14.98 0.12
C ARG A 211 22.59 13.57 0.25
N MET A 212 21.53 13.39 1.01
CA MET A 212 20.90 12.12 1.28
C MET A 212 19.51 12.04 0.65
N ALA A 213 18.90 10.91 0.80
CA ALA A 213 17.54 10.61 0.43
C ALA A 213 16.81 9.95 1.60
N PHE A 214 15.52 9.72 1.49
CA PHE A 214 14.79 8.83 2.37
C PHE A 214 14.18 7.68 1.58
N HIS A 215 14.01 6.54 2.21
CA HIS A 215 13.28 5.42 1.62
C HIS A 215 11.82 5.79 1.49
N ASP A 216 11.27 5.77 0.28
CA ASP A 216 9.81 5.87 0.06
C ASP A 216 9.27 4.47 -0.21
N LEU A 217 8.56 3.92 0.76
CA LEU A 217 8.09 2.53 0.69
C LEU A 217 6.95 2.37 -0.31
N GLY A 218 6.16 3.44 -0.53
CA GLY A 218 5.15 3.47 -1.59
C GLY A 218 5.78 3.30 -2.97
N TRP A 219 6.88 4.02 -3.22
CA TRP A 219 7.67 3.94 -4.46
C TRP A 219 8.27 2.54 -4.68
N TYR A 220 8.86 1.94 -3.65
CA TYR A 220 9.45 0.60 -3.76
C TYR A 220 8.39 -0.47 -4.02
N GLU A 221 7.26 -0.40 -3.31
CA GLU A 221 6.15 -1.33 -3.55
C GLU A 221 5.53 -1.12 -4.93
N PHE A 222 5.42 0.11 -5.42
CA PHE A 222 4.98 0.39 -6.79
C PHE A 222 5.90 -0.27 -7.81
N LEU A 223 7.21 -0.02 -7.73
CA LEU A 223 8.19 -0.61 -8.66
C LEU A 223 8.17 -2.14 -8.61
N TYR A 224 8.17 -2.72 -7.41
CA TYR A 224 8.11 -4.17 -7.24
C TYR A 224 6.82 -4.76 -7.83
N THR A 225 5.70 -4.15 -7.55
CA THR A 225 4.41 -4.62 -8.08
C THR A 225 4.37 -4.54 -9.60
N LEU A 226 4.79 -3.41 -10.17
CA LEU A 226 4.76 -3.18 -11.61
C LEU A 226 5.77 -4.06 -12.37
N LEU A 227 7.00 -4.16 -11.86
CA LEU A 227 8.11 -4.80 -12.59
C LEU A 227 8.26 -6.29 -12.30
N VAL A 228 7.70 -6.79 -11.18
CA VAL A 228 7.81 -8.19 -10.79
C VAL A 228 6.44 -8.86 -10.75
N MET A 229 5.52 -8.36 -9.92
CA MET A 229 4.25 -9.07 -9.71
C MET A 229 3.38 -9.06 -10.96
N VAL A 230 3.20 -7.91 -11.63
CA VAL A 230 2.39 -7.81 -12.85
C VAL A 230 2.91 -8.74 -13.95
N PRO A 231 4.19 -8.74 -14.32
CA PRO A 231 4.72 -9.68 -15.31
C PRO A 231 4.54 -11.16 -14.93
N VAL A 232 4.76 -11.51 -13.65
CA VAL A 232 4.54 -12.89 -13.17
C VAL A 232 3.09 -13.30 -13.34
N PHE A 233 2.14 -12.43 -12.96
CA PHE A 233 0.70 -12.72 -13.08
C PHE A 233 0.27 -12.85 -14.55
N LEU A 234 0.77 -11.99 -15.43
CA LEU A 234 0.53 -12.10 -16.87
C LEU A 234 1.13 -13.40 -17.46
N ALA A 235 2.32 -13.79 -17.01
CA ALA A 235 2.96 -15.02 -17.47
C ALA A 235 2.19 -16.27 -16.97
N LEU A 236 1.73 -16.28 -15.73
CA LEU A 236 0.95 -17.37 -15.16
C LEU A 236 -0.42 -17.52 -15.82
N ASP A 237 -1.04 -16.40 -16.24
CA ASP A 237 -2.37 -16.41 -16.88
C ASP A 237 -2.36 -16.94 -18.33
N ARG A 238 -1.17 -17.15 -18.92
CA ARG A 238 -1.05 -17.75 -20.27
C ARG A 238 -1.56 -19.18 -20.34
N LYS A 239 -1.68 -19.87 -19.20
CA LYS A 239 -2.18 -21.23 -19.11
C LYS A 239 -3.30 -21.31 -18.07
N PRO A 240 -4.31 -22.16 -18.25
CA PRO A 240 -5.30 -22.43 -17.21
C PRO A 240 -4.61 -22.82 -15.89
N ARG A 241 -5.10 -22.30 -14.79
CA ARG A 241 -4.58 -22.56 -13.45
C ARG A 241 -5.73 -23.00 -12.54
N PRO A 242 -5.46 -23.89 -11.56
CA PRO A 242 -6.44 -24.25 -10.56
C PRO A 242 -6.91 -23.02 -9.77
N PRO A 243 -8.19 -22.97 -9.35
CA PRO A 243 -8.69 -21.90 -8.49
C PRO A 243 -7.86 -21.77 -7.21
N GLY A 244 -7.58 -20.52 -6.79
CA GLY A 244 -6.72 -20.20 -5.65
C GLY A 244 -5.23 -20.00 -5.98
N THR A 245 -4.81 -20.33 -7.21
CA THR A 245 -3.42 -20.17 -7.64
C THR A 245 -2.95 -18.72 -7.50
N PHE A 246 -3.72 -17.75 -8.01
CA PHE A 246 -3.31 -16.33 -7.98
C PHE A 246 -3.30 -15.78 -6.56
N ALA A 247 -4.21 -16.23 -5.69
CA ALA A 247 -4.22 -15.86 -4.29
C ALA A 247 -2.94 -16.33 -3.56
N ILE A 248 -2.54 -17.59 -3.76
CA ILE A 248 -1.33 -18.15 -3.16
C ILE A 248 -0.09 -17.44 -3.72
N VAL A 249 0.00 -17.25 -5.04
CA VAL A 249 1.14 -16.56 -5.67
C VAL A 249 1.25 -15.11 -5.19
N PHE A 250 0.11 -14.42 -5.04
CA PHE A 250 0.11 -13.07 -4.46
C PHE A 250 0.77 -13.05 -3.08
N LEU A 251 0.34 -13.94 -2.19
CA LEU A 251 0.87 -13.99 -0.83
C LEU A 251 2.36 -14.34 -0.80
N LEU A 252 2.79 -15.30 -1.63
CA LEU A 252 4.18 -15.73 -1.69
C LEU A 252 5.12 -14.65 -2.25
N LEU A 253 4.64 -13.80 -3.13
CA LEU A 253 5.43 -12.71 -3.70
C LEU A 253 5.37 -11.45 -2.85
N TYR A 254 4.19 -11.02 -2.42
CA TYR A 254 4.00 -9.74 -1.76
C TYR A 254 4.47 -9.73 -0.31
N VAL A 255 4.11 -10.77 0.45
CA VAL A 255 4.33 -10.76 1.90
C VAL A 255 5.81 -10.69 2.31
N PRO A 256 6.75 -11.44 1.66
CA PRO A 256 8.17 -11.33 2.01
C PRO A 256 8.73 -9.92 1.75
N VAL A 257 8.38 -9.30 0.63
CA VAL A 257 8.85 -7.95 0.30
C VAL A 257 8.28 -6.94 1.29
N ARG A 258 6.99 -7.03 1.60
CA ARG A 258 6.36 -6.20 2.62
C ARG A 258 7.00 -6.37 4.00
N PHE A 259 7.31 -7.60 4.40
CA PHE A 259 8.00 -7.92 5.64
C PHE A 259 9.37 -7.22 5.72
N LEU A 260 10.14 -7.25 4.63
CA LEU A 260 11.46 -6.61 4.56
C LEU A 260 11.35 -5.08 4.58
N LEU A 261 10.41 -4.51 3.84
CA LEU A 261 10.21 -3.06 3.79
C LEU A 261 9.79 -2.47 5.13
N ASP A 262 9.07 -3.23 5.98
CA ASP A 262 8.68 -2.76 7.31
C ASP A 262 9.86 -2.49 8.24
N PHE A 263 11.05 -3.07 7.99
CA PHE A 263 12.26 -2.71 8.75
C PHE A 263 12.72 -1.27 8.48
N LEU A 264 12.39 -0.73 7.32
CA LEU A 264 12.76 0.63 6.92
C LEU A 264 11.79 1.70 7.45
N ARG A 265 10.62 1.31 7.99
CA ARG A 265 9.60 2.25 8.46
C ARG A 265 10.03 3.00 9.71
N LEU A 266 9.65 4.28 9.77
CA LEU A 266 9.98 5.17 10.88
C LEU A 266 9.03 5.05 12.06
N SER A 267 7.73 4.92 11.79
CA SER A 267 6.67 5.23 12.75
C SER A 267 5.99 4.01 13.41
N ASP A 268 6.33 2.77 13.02
CA ASP A 268 5.62 1.61 13.53
C ASP A 268 6.18 1.16 14.89
N ALA A 269 5.30 0.98 15.87
CA ALA A 269 5.62 0.34 17.14
C ALA A 269 6.11 -1.10 16.90
N ARG A 270 7.21 -1.47 17.59
CA ARG A 270 7.80 -2.81 17.47
C ARG A 270 7.73 -3.56 18.80
N VAL A 271 7.34 -4.81 18.71
CA VAL A 271 7.36 -5.76 19.84
C VAL A 271 8.41 -6.83 19.53
N ALA A 272 9.40 -7.02 20.39
CA ALA A 272 10.55 -7.89 20.15
C ALA A 272 11.23 -7.66 18.77
N GLY A 273 11.34 -6.40 18.33
CA GLY A 273 12.02 -6.00 17.10
C GLY A 273 11.18 -6.08 15.83
N LEU A 274 9.96 -6.62 15.87
CA LEU A 274 9.06 -6.76 14.72
C LEU A 274 7.78 -5.94 14.91
N THR A 275 7.21 -5.49 13.79
CA THR A 275 5.90 -4.83 13.78
C THR A 275 4.77 -5.86 13.87
N PRO A 276 3.57 -5.50 14.37
CA PRO A 276 2.40 -6.38 14.31
C PRO A 276 2.09 -6.88 12.88
N GLY A 277 2.34 -6.05 11.86
CA GLY A 277 2.21 -6.43 10.46
C GLY A 277 3.19 -7.52 10.02
N GLN A 278 4.43 -7.49 10.54
CA GLN A 278 5.43 -8.53 10.26
C GLN A 278 5.05 -9.88 10.87
N TYR A 279 4.52 -9.92 12.10
CA TYR A 279 4.03 -11.17 12.71
C TYR A 279 2.88 -11.77 11.91
N ALA A 280 1.88 -10.96 11.57
CA ALA A 280 0.74 -11.40 10.77
C ALA A 280 1.18 -11.84 9.37
N GLY A 281 2.07 -11.09 8.73
CA GLY A 281 2.64 -11.43 7.43
C GLY A 281 3.36 -12.77 7.45
N ALA A 282 4.22 -13.02 8.44
CA ALA A 282 4.92 -14.31 8.59
C ALA A 282 3.93 -15.48 8.72
N ALA A 283 2.88 -15.34 9.53
CA ALA A 283 1.86 -16.37 9.68
C ALA A 283 1.12 -16.65 8.37
N VAL A 284 0.72 -15.60 7.64
CA VAL A 284 0.04 -15.73 6.35
C VAL A 284 0.96 -16.33 5.28
N PHE A 285 2.23 -15.94 5.25
CA PHE A 285 3.21 -16.52 4.34
C PHE A 285 3.41 -18.01 4.55
N LEU A 286 3.58 -18.44 5.82
CA LEU A 286 3.70 -19.84 6.17
C LEU A 286 2.45 -20.65 5.78
N ALA A 287 1.25 -20.09 6.01
CA ALA A 287 0.01 -20.72 5.58
C ALA A 287 -0.05 -20.88 4.05
N ALA A 288 0.31 -19.83 3.30
CA ALA A 288 0.37 -19.87 1.84
C ALA A 288 1.40 -20.91 1.33
N LEU A 289 2.56 -20.99 1.97
CA LEU A 289 3.59 -21.99 1.64
C LEU A 289 3.11 -23.41 1.87
N VAL A 290 2.46 -23.68 3.02
CA VAL A 290 1.87 -24.99 3.33
C VAL A 290 0.81 -25.37 2.30
N LEU A 291 -0.07 -24.44 1.91
CA LEU A 291 -1.09 -24.68 0.88
C LEU A 291 -0.44 -24.96 -0.48
N ALA A 292 0.59 -24.22 -0.86
CA ALA A 292 1.33 -24.46 -2.10
C ALA A 292 1.96 -25.85 -2.15
N VAL A 293 2.65 -26.26 -1.05
CA VAL A 293 3.34 -27.57 -0.97
C VAL A 293 2.34 -28.73 -0.92
N ARG A 294 1.22 -28.58 -0.20
CA ARG A 294 0.19 -29.63 -0.09
C ARG A 294 -0.60 -29.85 -1.37
N GLY A 295 -0.33 -29.11 -2.41
CA GLY A 295 -0.94 -29.30 -3.73
C GLY A 295 -2.13 -28.40 -3.98
N GLY A 296 -2.14 -27.19 -3.41
CA GLY A 296 -3.07 -26.11 -3.80
C GLY A 296 -3.02 -25.77 -5.30
N PHE A 297 -2.10 -26.37 -6.05
CA PHE A 297 -1.96 -26.28 -7.51
C PHE A 297 -2.30 -27.60 -8.23
N LYS A 298 -2.78 -28.63 -7.51
CA LYS A 298 -3.23 -29.88 -8.14
C LYS A 298 -4.68 -29.74 -8.56
N GLN A 299 -4.96 -30.08 -9.81
CA GLN A 299 -6.31 -30.28 -10.33
C GLN A 299 -6.96 -31.49 -9.73
#